data_59081a295c96f07de6507119816f3f66
#
_entry.id   59081a295c96f07de6507119816f3f66
#
_cell.length_a   1.000
_cell.length_b   1.000
_cell.length_c   1.000
_cell.angle_alpha   90.00
_cell.angle_beta   90.00
_cell.angle_gamma   90.00
#
_symmetry.space_group_name_H-M   'P 1'
#
loop_
_entity.id
_entity.type
_entity.pdbx_description
1 polymer ?
#
loop_
_entity_poly.entity_id
_entity_poly.type
_entity_poly.pdbx_seq_one_letter_code
_entity_poly.pdbx_strand_id
1 'polypeptide(L)'
;MTENIYSSVPEEAFSEEDTSMNYRKPIELFLKERKGSFFTAKQIAKELGYPTTSSQIDLRKAITILLTIDKVPIIGTAKGFSYAVNHHQMNFYADKLEERMLGLQRRIKAVREIAGMMAQ
;
A
#
# COMPACT_ATOMS: atom_id res chain seq x y z
N MET A 1 -2.16 -16.56 -3.23
CA MET A 1 -1.98 -15.35 -3.30
C MET A 1 -1.12 -14.72 -2.21
N THR A 2 -0.59 -13.65 -2.42
CA THR A 2 0.35 -13.08 -1.48
C THR A 2 -0.36 -12.30 -0.41
N GLU A 3 0.31 -12.08 0.67
CA GLU A 3 -0.20 -11.27 1.71
C GLU A 3 0.09 -9.83 1.55
N ASN A 4 0.94 -9.46 0.64
CA ASN A 4 1.13 -8.07 0.33
C ASN A 4 -0.04 -7.65 -0.54
N ILE A 5 -1.04 -7.04 0.09
CA ILE A 5 -2.27 -6.75 -0.60
C ILE A 5 -2.09 -5.82 -1.77
N TYR A 6 -1.05 -4.99 -1.73
CA TYR A 6 -0.84 -4.06 -2.84
C TYR A 6 -0.28 -4.76 -4.05
N SER A 7 0.67 -5.67 -3.86
CA SER A 7 1.26 -6.36 -4.98
C SER A 7 0.35 -7.45 -5.52
N SER A 8 -0.67 -7.83 -4.77
CA SER A 8 -1.59 -8.87 -5.23
C SER A 8 -2.79 -8.31 -5.97
N VAL A 9 -2.92 -7.00 -6.08
CA VAL A 9 -4.04 -6.40 -6.80
C VAL A 9 -3.87 -6.67 -8.28
N PRO A 10 -4.87 -7.26 -8.95
CA PRO A 10 -4.77 -7.55 -10.38
C PRO A 10 -4.70 -6.27 -11.20
N GLU A 11 -4.09 -6.38 -12.35
CA GLU A 11 -3.95 -5.23 -13.23
C GLU A 11 -5.31 -4.66 -13.63
N GLU A 12 -6.31 -5.51 -13.80
CA GLU A 12 -7.64 -5.06 -14.15
C GLU A 12 -8.25 -4.13 -13.11
N ALA A 13 -7.79 -4.23 -11.86
CA ALA A 13 -8.31 -3.37 -10.80
C ALA A 13 -7.91 -1.91 -10.99
N PHE A 14 -6.99 -1.64 -11.91
CA PHE A 14 -6.54 -0.29 -12.19
C PHE A 14 -7.24 0.31 -13.41
N SER A 15 -8.34 -0.30 -13.84
CA SER A 15 -9.09 0.23 -14.99
C SER A 15 -9.70 1.59 -14.65
N GLU A 16 -10.11 2.30 -15.68
CA GLU A 16 -10.69 3.63 -15.50
C GLU A 16 -12.01 3.60 -14.75
N GLU A 17 -12.72 2.46 -14.79
CA GLU A 17 -13.96 2.33 -14.05
C GLU A 17 -13.78 2.03 -12.58
N ASP A 18 -12.55 1.74 -12.16
CA ASP A 18 -12.28 1.45 -10.75
C ASP A 18 -12.39 2.74 -9.94
N THR A 19 -13.21 2.71 -8.87
CA THR A 19 -13.41 3.90 -8.05
C THR A 19 -12.13 4.41 -7.42
N SER A 20 -11.12 3.54 -7.25
CA SER A 20 -9.85 3.96 -6.69
C SER A 20 -9.17 5.03 -7.56
N MET A 21 -9.45 5.03 -8.86
CA MET A 21 -8.87 6.02 -9.76
C MET A 21 -9.36 7.42 -9.46
N ASN A 22 -10.59 7.55 -8.94
CA ASN A 22 -11.16 8.85 -8.61
C ASN A 22 -10.51 9.46 -7.37
N TYR A 23 -9.83 8.64 -6.57
CA TYR A 23 -9.20 9.10 -5.33
C TYR A 23 -7.78 9.62 -5.55
N ARG A 24 -7.21 9.36 -6.71
CA ARG A 24 -5.79 9.55 -6.99
C ARG A 24 -5.31 10.96 -6.69
N LYS A 25 -5.86 11.93 -7.40
CA LYS A 25 -5.38 13.30 -7.29
C LYS A 25 -5.68 13.91 -5.93
N PRO A 26 -6.89 13.74 -5.36
CA PRO A 26 -7.15 14.29 -4.03
C PRO A 26 -6.20 13.75 -2.96
N ILE A 27 -5.88 12.45 -3.01
CA ILE A 27 -4.96 11.86 -2.03
C ILE A 27 -3.56 12.44 -2.21
N GLU A 28 -3.11 12.54 -3.46
CA GLU A 28 -1.78 13.09 -3.74
C GLU A 28 -1.66 14.50 -3.17
N LEU A 29 -2.64 15.36 -3.44
CA LEU A 29 -2.60 16.74 -2.97
C LEU A 29 -2.67 16.80 -1.45
N PHE A 30 -3.54 16.00 -0.85
CA PHE A 30 -3.67 15.98 0.60
C PHE A 30 -2.34 15.66 1.28
N LEU A 31 -1.67 14.60 0.82
CA LEU A 31 -0.40 14.18 1.42
C LEU A 31 0.71 15.16 1.10
N LYS A 32 0.75 15.70 -0.10
CA LYS A 32 1.80 16.63 -0.52
C LYS A 32 1.74 17.91 0.30
N GLU A 33 0.56 18.42 0.58
CA GLU A 33 0.39 19.63 1.36
C GLU A 33 0.76 19.42 2.82
N ARG A 34 0.78 18.17 3.28
CA ARG A 34 1.09 17.81 4.65
C ARG A 34 2.35 16.97 4.71
N LYS A 35 3.29 17.29 3.87
CA LYS A 35 4.55 16.57 3.70
C LYS A 35 5.21 16.33 5.06
N GLY A 36 5.60 15.08 5.30
CA GLY A 36 6.25 14.71 6.54
C GLY A 36 5.30 14.25 7.65
N SER A 37 4.00 14.48 7.50
CA SER A 37 3.02 14.03 8.49
C SER A 37 2.44 12.69 8.05
N PHE A 38 2.06 11.87 9.02
CA PHE A 38 1.56 10.51 8.77
C PHE A 38 0.05 10.43 9.02
N PHE A 39 -0.64 9.75 8.13
CA PHE A 39 -2.09 9.58 8.22
C PHE A 39 -2.46 8.15 7.87
N THR A 40 -3.31 7.53 8.71
CA THR A 40 -3.82 6.20 8.37
C THR A 40 -4.79 6.32 7.20
N ALA A 41 -5.05 5.19 6.55
CA ALA A 41 -6.02 5.19 5.45
C ALA A 41 -7.38 5.72 5.91
N LYS A 42 -7.79 5.37 7.11
CA LYS A 42 -9.06 5.83 7.64
C LYS A 42 -9.06 7.34 7.87
N GLN A 43 -7.94 7.89 8.36
CA GLN A 43 -7.83 9.34 8.56
C GLN A 43 -7.91 10.07 7.23
N ILE A 44 -7.22 9.56 6.22
CA ILE A 44 -7.26 10.17 4.87
C ILE A 44 -8.70 10.15 4.35
N ALA A 45 -9.36 9.00 4.48
CA ALA A 45 -10.74 8.86 4.01
C ALA A 45 -11.65 9.86 4.70
N LYS A 46 -11.50 10.00 6.01
CA LYS A 46 -12.32 10.92 6.78
C LYS A 46 -12.10 12.37 6.34
N GLU A 47 -10.84 12.75 6.16
CA GLU A 47 -10.51 14.13 5.77
C GLU A 47 -11.01 14.46 4.38
N LEU A 48 -11.03 13.48 3.49
CA LEU A 48 -11.45 13.71 2.10
C LEU A 48 -12.93 13.39 1.87
N GLY A 49 -13.66 13.00 2.93
CA GLY A 49 -15.08 12.73 2.80
C GLY A 49 -15.40 11.39 2.15
N TYR A 50 -14.49 10.43 2.19
CA TYR A 50 -14.71 9.09 1.66
C TYR A 50 -15.29 8.17 2.73
N PRO A 51 -15.92 7.06 2.33
CA PRO A 51 -16.47 6.11 3.32
C PRO A 51 -15.40 5.59 4.27
N THR A 52 -15.73 5.50 5.55
CA THR A 52 -14.79 5.04 6.57
C THR A 52 -15.23 3.76 7.25
N THR A 53 -16.33 3.14 6.77
CA THR A 53 -16.90 1.95 7.41
C THR A 53 -16.34 0.66 6.86
N SER A 54 -15.51 0.71 5.82
CA SER A 54 -14.92 -0.47 5.21
C SER A 54 -13.43 -0.50 5.48
N SER A 55 -12.73 -1.46 4.84
CA SER A 55 -11.29 -1.64 5.00
C SER A 55 -10.46 -0.63 4.21
N GLN A 56 -11.09 0.32 3.53
CA GLN A 56 -10.39 1.34 2.75
C GLN A 56 -9.62 0.74 1.57
N ILE A 57 -10.19 -0.29 0.95
CA ILE A 57 -9.52 -0.98 -0.16
C ILE A 57 -9.28 -0.05 -1.33
N ASP A 58 -10.30 0.73 -1.73
CA ASP A 58 -10.16 1.63 -2.88
C ASP A 58 -9.11 2.71 -2.63
N LEU A 59 -9.07 3.22 -1.40
CA LEU A 59 -8.07 4.23 -1.06
C LEU A 59 -6.67 3.64 -1.13
N ARG A 60 -6.48 2.41 -0.62
CA ARG A 60 -5.18 1.76 -0.64
C ARG A 60 -4.74 1.43 -2.07
N LYS A 61 -5.69 1.04 -2.93
CA LYS A 61 -5.38 0.85 -4.36
C LYS A 61 -4.90 2.15 -4.99
N ALA A 62 -5.55 3.26 -4.68
CA ALA A 62 -5.16 4.56 -5.21
C ALA A 62 -3.75 4.93 -4.77
N ILE A 63 -3.39 4.66 -3.52
CA ILE A 63 -2.05 4.93 -3.03
C ILE A 63 -1.02 4.07 -3.77
N THR A 64 -1.35 2.80 -4.02
CA THR A 64 -0.48 1.92 -4.79
C THR A 64 -0.24 2.47 -6.19
N ILE A 65 -1.30 2.96 -6.85
CA ILE A 65 -1.19 3.54 -8.18
C ILE A 65 -0.33 4.80 -8.15
N LEU A 66 -0.55 5.66 -7.17
CA LEU A 66 0.25 6.87 -7.02
C LEU A 66 1.73 6.55 -6.90
N LEU A 67 2.05 5.53 -6.11
CA LEU A 67 3.45 5.16 -5.89
C LEU A 67 4.05 4.46 -7.11
N THR A 68 3.35 3.47 -7.66
CA THR A 68 3.95 2.60 -8.67
C THR A 68 3.84 3.11 -10.09
N ILE A 69 2.78 3.84 -10.39
CA ILE A 69 2.52 4.33 -11.74
C ILE A 69 2.86 5.82 -11.85
N ASP A 70 2.33 6.62 -10.94
CA ASP A 70 2.53 8.07 -10.98
C ASP A 70 3.85 8.51 -10.36
N LYS A 71 4.54 7.59 -9.68
CA LYS A 71 5.85 7.86 -9.06
C LYS A 71 5.79 8.97 -8.02
N VAL A 72 4.69 9.03 -7.28
CA VAL A 72 4.55 9.97 -6.17
C VAL A 72 5.27 9.39 -4.96
N PRO A 73 6.13 10.16 -4.28
CA PRO A 73 6.96 9.62 -3.19
C PRO A 73 6.17 9.44 -1.89
N ILE A 74 5.38 8.37 -1.84
CA ILE A 74 4.60 8.04 -0.65
C ILE A 74 5.27 6.88 0.08
N ILE A 75 5.41 7.01 1.39
CA ILE A 75 5.91 5.92 2.23
C ILE A 75 4.80 5.45 3.14
N GLY A 76 4.87 4.16 3.52
CA GLY A 76 3.92 3.56 4.44
C GLY A 76 4.64 3.01 5.66
N THR A 77 4.08 3.26 6.84
CA THR A 77 4.62 2.76 8.10
C THR A 77 3.47 2.34 8.99
N ALA A 78 3.81 1.88 10.20
CA ALA A 78 2.78 1.54 11.18
C ALA A 78 1.93 2.76 11.55
N LYS A 79 2.47 3.95 11.36
CA LYS A 79 1.74 5.19 11.66
C LYS A 79 0.83 5.64 10.51
N GLY A 80 0.93 4.99 9.38
CA GLY A 80 0.15 5.34 8.21
C GLY A 80 1.02 5.76 7.04
N PHE A 81 0.44 6.56 6.16
CA PHE A 81 1.08 7.01 4.93
C PHE A 81 1.55 8.45 5.06
N SER A 82 2.62 8.77 4.36
CA SER A 82 3.18 10.12 4.38
C SER A 82 3.81 10.43 3.02
N TYR A 83 3.83 11.70 2.67
CA TYR A 83 4.60 12.18 1.54
C TYR A 83 6.04 12.33 2.04
N ALA A 84 6.98 11.62 1.41
CA ALA A 84 8.36 11.59 1.87
C ALA A 84 9.01 12.95 1.76
N VAL A 85 9.88 13.28 2.72
CA VAL A 85 10.57 14.56 2.73
C VAL A 85 11.92 14.49 1.99
N ASN A 86 12.49 13.29 1.82
CA ASN A 86 13.74 13.13 1.11
C ASN A 86 13.90 11.69 0.62
N HIS A 87 14.96 11.48 -0.17
CA HIS A 87 15.20 10.18 -0.77
C HIS A 87 15.64 9.12 0.26
N HIS A 88 16.21 9.55 1.38
CA HIS A 88 16.59 8.61 2.43
C HIS A 88 15.36 7.89 2.99
N GLN A 89 14.26 8.62 3.18
CA GLN A 89 13.03 8.02 3.63
C GLN A 89 12.51 6.99 2.62
N MET A 90 12.59 7.31 1.33
CA MET A 90 12.17 6.38 0.29
C MET A 90 13.02 5.12 0.29
N ASN A 91 14.33 5.26 0.42
CA ASN A 91 15.22 4.10 0.46
C ASN A 91 14.97 3.25 1.71
N PHE A 92 14.74 3.88 2.84
CA PHE A 92 14.44 3.15 4.06
C PHE A 92 13.14 2.35 3.91
N TYR A 93 12.14 2.94 3.27
CA TYR A 93 10.87 2.26 3.01
C TYR A 93 11.10 1.06 2.08
N ALA A 94 11.92 1.22 1.05
CA ALA A 94 12.26 0.12 0.15
C ALA A 94 12.91 -1.02 0.93
N ASP A 95 13.83 -0.71 1.85
CA ASP A 95 14.46 -1.72 2.67
C ASP A 95 13.44 -2.47 3.53
N LYS A 96 12.48 -1.75 4.08
CA LYS A 96 11.43 -2.39 4.88
C LYS A 96 10.54 -3.29 4.04
N LEU A 97 10.25 -2.90 2.81
CA LEU A 97 9.50 -3.74 1.89
C LEU A 97 10.26 -5.01 1.55
N GLU A 98 11.59 -4.90 1.37
CA GLU A 98 12.42 -6.08 1.12
C GLU A 98 12.40 -7.04 2.30
N GLU A 99 12.50 -6.52 3.52
CA GLU A 99 12.43 -7.35 4.72
C GLU A 99 11.11 -8.12 4.76
N ARG A 100 10.02 -7.43 4.42
CA ARG A 100 8.70 -8.06 4.39
C ARG A 100 8.63 -9.15 3.32
N MET A 101 9.23 -8.89 2.17
CA MET A 101 9.29 -9.88 1.09
C MET A 101 10.03 -11.13 1.53
N LEU A 102 11.19 -10.96 2.17
CA LEU A 102 11.98 -12.09 2.66
C LEU A 102 11.20 -12.88 3.71
N GLY A 103 10.48 -12.18 4.58
CA GLY A 103 9.63 -12.85 5.56
C GLY A 103 8.55 -13.68 4.92
N LEU A 104 7.94 -13.17 3.84
CA LEU A 104 6.94 -13.92 3.10
C LEU A 104 7.55 -15.15 2.42
N GLN A 105 8.75 -15.03 1.86
CA GLN A 105 9.43 -16.16 1.24
C GLN A 105 9.68 -17.28 2.25
N ARG A 106 10.13 -16.93 3.45
CA ARG A 106 10.32 -17.93 4.50
C ARG A 106 9.02 -18.61 4.90
N ARG A 107 7.95 -17.82 4.97
CA ARG A 107 6.64 -18.35 5.32
C ARG A 107 6.12 -19.30 4.25
N ILE A 108 6.29 -18.93 2.99
CA ILE A 108 5.88 -19.79 1.88
C ILE A 108 6.61 -21.12 1.95
N LYS A 109 7.92 -21.09 2.19
CA LYS A 109 8.71 -22.31 2.27
C LYS A 109 8.20 -23.20 3.38
N ALA A 110 7.95 -22.63 4.56
CA ALA A 110 7.46 -23.40 5.71
C ALA A 110 6.11 -24.04 5.41
N VAL A 111 5.21 -23.28 4.80
CA VAL A 111 3.88 -23.77 4.47
C VAL A 111 3.97 -24.94 3.49
N ARG A 112 4.84 -24.84 2.48
CA ARG A 112 4.99 -25.94 1.51
C ARG A 112 5.58 -27.18 2.16
N GLU A 113 6.53 -27.01 3.09
CA GLU A 113 7.10 -28.14 3.81
C GLU A 113 6.04 -28.84 4.65
N ILE A 114 5.22 -28.06 5.34
CA ILE A 114 4.14 -28.63 6.15
C ILE A 114 3.13 -29.35 5.25
N ALA A 115 2.78 -28.77 4.13
CA ALA A 115 1.85 -29.40 3.18
C ALA A 115 2.38 -30.74 2.72
N GLY A 116 3.70 -30.83 2.46
CA GLY A 116 4.32 -32.08 2.06
C GLY A 116 4.22 -33.13 3.15
N MET A 117 4.41 -32.73 4.41
CA MET A 117 4.31 -33.65 5.53
C MET A 117 2.86 -34.15 5.71
N MET A 118 1.88 -33.28 5.47
CA MET A 118 0.48 -33.66 5.62
C MET A 118 0.03 -34.63 4.53
N ALA A 119 0.69 -34.64 3.39
CA ALA A 119 0.32 -35.49 2.27
C ALA A 119 0.79 -36.94 2.43
N GLN A 120 1.61 -37.24 3.43
CA GLN A 120 2.16 -38.58 3.63
C GLN A 120 1.26 -39.48 4.42
#